data_335c53596a98565403aaaa7c2062ebcf
#
_entry.id   335c53596a98565403aaaa7c2062ebcf
#
_cell.length_a   1.000
_cell.length_b   1.000
_cell.length_c   1.000
_cell.angle_alpha   90.00
_cell.angle_beta   90.00
_cell.angle_gamma   90.00
#
_symmetry.space_group_name_H-M   'P 1'
#
loop_
_entity.id
_entity.type
_entity.pdbx_description
1 polymer ?
#
loop_
_entity_poly.entity_id
_entity_poly.type
_entity_poly.pdbx_seq_one_letter_code
_entity_poly.pdbx_strand_id
1 'polypeptide(L)'
;VKRFAKVAGEMVSLEAVEKLAAAASPAAAHAASTQPDASRGETILLFSTDPQLTRDRLQTAARDGGWPEIAVPRRIIQVDALPLLGTGKIDYVTLKQMAEKA
;
A
#
# COMPACT_ATOMS: atom_id res chain seq x y z
N VAL A 1 -3.89 14.33 -7.18
CA VAL A 1 -2.53 14.50 -6.65
C VAL A 1 -1.81 13.15 -6.60
N LYS A 2 -0.64 13.11 -7.22
CA LYS A 2 0.16 11.89 -7.22
C LYS A 2 0.88 11.74 -5.88
N ARG A 3 0.88 10.52 -5.37
CA ARG A 3 1.52 10.20 -4.10
C ARG A 3 2.69 9.25 -4.35
N PHE A 4 3.83 9.59 -3.78
CA PHE A 4 5.06 8.79 -3.94
C PHE A 4 5.68 8.49 -2.60
N ALA A 5 6.39 7.37 -2.54
CA ALA A 5 7.28 7.03 -1.44
C ALA A 5 8.72 7.04 -1.94
N LYS A 6 9.64 7.47 -1.11
CA LYS A 6 11.07 7.37 -1.43
C LYS A 6 11.65 6.19 -0.66
N VAL A 7 11.85 5.08 -1.37
CA VAL A 7 12.29 3.83 -0.77
C VAL A 7 13.69 3.50 -1.30
N ALA A 8 14.66 3.47 -0.41
CA ALA A 8 16.06 3.14 -0.77
C ALA A 8 16.57 3.99 -1.94
N GLY A 9 16.22 5.28 -1.96
CA GLY A 9 16.67 6.22 -3.00
C GLY A 9 15.82 6.25 -4.26
N GLU A 10 14.80 5.40 -4.35
CA GLU A 10 13.93 5.35 -5.53
C GLU A 10 12.53 5.86 -5.21
N MET A 11 11.93 6.55 -6.18
CA MET A 11 10.56 7.04 -6.06
C MET A 11 9.58 5.95 -6.50
N VAL A 12 8.66 5.58 -5.61
CA VAL A 12 7.67 4.56 -5.88
C VAL A 12 6.27 5.18 -5.82
N SER A 13 5.48 4.99 -6.88
CA SER A 13 4.11 5.48 -6.91
C SER A 13 3.22 4.66 -5.98
N LEU A 14 2.59 5.32 -5.01
CA LEU A 14 1.64 4.64 -4.11
C LEU A 14 0.37 4.22 -4.87
N GLU A 15 0.01 4.95 -5.92
CA GLU A 15 -1.11 4.54 -6.77
C GLU A 15 -0.79 3.21 -7.49
N ALA A 16 0.45 3.03 -7.93
CA ALA A 16 0.87 1.78 -8.55
C ALA A 16 0.80 0.62 -7.56
N VAL A 17 1.19 0.86 -6.30
CA VAL A 17 1.08 -0.14 -5.24
C VAL A 17 -0.39 -0.55 -5.05
N GLU A 18 -1.29 0.43 -5.04
CA GLU A 18 -2.72 0.16 -4.89
C GLU A 18 -3.29 -0.61 -6.08
N LYS A 19 -2.81 -0.32 -7.29
CA LYS A 19 -3.21 -1.07 -8.48
C LYS A 19 -2.72 -2.52 -8.42
N LEU A 20 -1.51 -2.72 -7.93
CA LEU A 20 -0.98 -4.07 -7.72
C LEU A 20 -1.85 -4.85 -6.73
N ALA A 21 -2.22 -4.21 -5.62
CA ALA A 21 -3.10 -4.84 -4.63
C ALA A 21 -4.45 -5.19 -5.23
N ALA A 22 -5.03 -4.31 -6.03
CA ALA A 22 -6.30 -4.56 -6.70
C ALA A 22 -6.19 -5.71 -7.71
N ALA A 23 -5.05 -5.85 -8.37
CA ALA A 23 -4.83 -6.98 -9.28
C ALA A 23 -4.74 -8.29 -8.51
N ALA A 24 -4.12 -8.29 -7.34
CA ALA A 24 -3.97 -9.49 -6.51
C ALA A 24 -5.27 -9.85 -5.77
N SER A 25 -6.07 -8.86 -5.42
CA SER A 25 -7.29 -9.05 -4.62
C SER A 25 -8.35 -8.03 -5.06
N PRO A 26 -9.01 -8.29 -6.21
CA PRO A 26 -9.92 -7.30 -6.82
C PRO A 26 -11.21 -7.06 -6.05
N ALA A 27 -11.62 -7.97 -5.19
CA ALA A 27 -12.89 -7.85 -4.46
C ALA A 27 -12.76 -7.00 -3.19
N ALA A 28 -11.55 -6.73 -2.73
CA ALA A 28 -11.31 -5.99 -1.49
C ALA A 28 -10.91 -4.55 -1.76
N ALA A 29 -10.92 -3.73 -0.70
CA ALA A 29 -10.45 -2.36 -0.76
C ALA A 29 -9.01 -2.29 -0.26
N HIS A 30 -8.21 -1.43 -0.90
CA HIS A 30 -6.79 -1.31 -0.60
C HIS A 30 -6.37 0.15 -0.61
N ALA A 31 -5.47 0.52 0.30
CA ALA A 31 -4.88 1.85 0.31
C ALA A 31 -3.45 1.77 0.84
N ALA A 32 -2.53 2.44 0.17
CA ALA A 32 -1.13 2.44 0.55
C ALA A 32 -0.74 3.74 1.25
N SER A 33 0.16 3.63 2.21
CA SER A 33 0.77 4.76 2.86
C SER A 33 2.21 4.42 3.22
N THR A 34 2.88 5.32 3.93
CA THR A 34 4.30 5.16 4.25
C THR A 34 4.54 5.33 5.74
N GLN A 35 5.63 4.73 6.18
CA GLN A 35 6.15 4.87 7.53
C GLN A 35 7.63 5.21 7.41
N PRO A 36 8.16 6.12 8.25
CA PRO A 36 9.60 6.39 8.23
C PRO A 36 10.40 5.14 8.55
N ASP A 37 11.54 5.00 7.88
CA ASP A 37 12.44 3.86 8.05
C ASP A 37 13.87 4.39 8.07
N ALA A 38 14.61 4.13 9.14
CA ALA A 38 15.94 4.67 9.34
C ALA A 38 16.95 4.22 8.28
N SER A 39 16.77 3.01 7.72
CA SER A 39 17.71 2.47 6.75
C SER A 39 17.31 2.71 5.30
N ARG A 40 16.04 2.90 5.01
CA ARG A 40 15.51 2.96 3.65
C ARG A 40 14.84 4.29 3.30
N GLY A 41 14.75 5.22 4.24
CA GLY A 41 14.01 6.46 4.09
C GLY A 41 12.54 6.27 4.42
N GLU A 42 11.82 5.53 3.59
CA GLU A 42 10.41 5.20 3.85
C GLU A 42 10.16 3.72 3.58
N THR A 43 9.16 3.18 4.25
CA THR A 43 8.64 1.83 4.03
C THR A 43 7.18 1.95 3.60
N ILE A 44 6.79 1.18 2.61
CA ILE A 44 5.42 1.18 2.12
C ILE A 44 4.59 0.17 2.90
N LEU A 45 3.46 0.63 3.42
CA LEU A 45 2.48 -0.20 4.11
C LEU A 45 1.21 -0.24 3.26
N LEU A 46 0.62 -1.43 3.12
CA LEU A 46 -0.66 -1.58 2.44
C LEU A 46 -1.73 -1.91 3.47
N PHE A 47 -2.78 -1.09 3.53
CA PHE A 47 -3.97 -1.40 4.31
C PHE A 47 -4.97 -2.09 3.39
N SER A 48 -5.48 -3.23 3.81
CA SER A 48 -6.38 -4.04 2.97
C SER A 48 -7.52 -4.61 3.80
N THR A 49 -8.69 -4.68 3.19
CA THR A 49 -9.84 -5.34 3.81
C THR A 49 -9.89 -6.84 3.52
N ASP A 50 -8.94 -7.38 2.74
CA ASP A 50 -8.85 -8.81 2.47
C ASP A 50 -8.03 -9.48 3.58
N PRO A 51 -8.67 -10.29 4.46
CA PRO A 51 -7.94 -10.93 5.55
C PRO A 51 -6.99 -12.03 5.09
N GLN A 52 -7.05 -12.41 3.81
CA GLN A 52 -6.23 -13.50 3.26
C GLN A 52 -5.11 -13.01 2.36
N LEU A 53 -4.99 -11.71 2.18
CA LEU A 53 -3.94 -11.16 1.33
C LEU A 53 -2.57 -11.30 2.01
N THR A 54 -1.59 -11.80 1.26
CA THR A 54 -0.23 -12.01 1.76
C THR A 54 0.77 -11.34 0.84
N ARG A 55 1.99 -11.11 1.35
CA ARG A 55 3.08 -10.59 0.51
C ARG A 55 3.40 -11.52 -0.65
N ASP A 56 3.31 -12.83 -0.44
CA ASP A 56 3.57 -13.80 -1.50
C ASP A 56 2.59 -13.63 -2.66
N ARG A 57 1.32 -13.40 -2.37
CA ARG A 57 0.33 -13.12 -3.42
C ARG A 57 0.65 -11.83 -4.16
N LEU A 58 1.09 -10.80 -3.44
CA LEU A 58 1.49 -9.54 -4.07
C LEU A 58 2.74 -9.71 -4.93
N GLN A 59 3.71 -10.47 -4.46
CA GLN A 59 4.93 -10.74 -5.23
C GLN A 59 4.62 -11.51 -6.51
N THR A 60 3.74 -12.49 -6.43
CA THR A 60 3.31 -13.24 -7.61
C THR A 60 2.58 -12.33 -8.61
N ALA A 61 1.66 -11.51 -8.12
CA ALA A 61 0.93 -10.58 -8.98
C ALA A 61 1.88 -9.55 -9.61
N ALA A 62 2.90 -9.11 -8.88
CA ALA A 62 3.89 -8.17 -9.40
C ALA A 62 4.70 -8.79 -10.54
N ARG A 63 5.17 -10.01 -10.37
CA ARG A 63 5.90 -10.71 -11.42
C ARG A 63 5.03 -10.91 -12.65
N ASP A 64 3.80 -11.37 -12.46
CA ASP A 64 2.89 -11.68 -13.56
C ASP A 64 2.46 -10.43 -14.32
N GLY A 65 2.31 -9.31 -13.61
CA GLY A 65 1.84 -8.06 -14.19
C GLY A 65 2.95 -7.08 -14.59
N GLY A 66 4.20 -7.41 -14.33
CA GLY A 66 5.33 -6.55 -14.71
C GLY A 66 5.59 -5.39 -13.77
N TRP A 67 5.07 -5.43 -12.53
CA TRP A 67 5.44 -4.42 -11.53
C TRP A 67 6.85 -4.68 -11.01
N PRO A 68 7.63 -3.62 -10.74
CA PRO A 68 8.94 -3.80 -10.10
C PRO A 68 8.75 -4.30 -8.67
N GLU A 69 9.70 -5.06 -8.17
CA GLU A 69 9.60 -5.62 -6.83
C GLU A 69 9.55 -4.54 -5.74
N ILE A 70 10.18 -3.39 -5.98
CA ILE A 70 10.16 -2.28 -5.03
C ILE A 70 8.73 -1.75 -4.79
N ALA A 71 7.80 -2.01 -5.71
CA ALA A 71 6.39 -1.62 -5.55
C ALA A 71 5.61 -2.57 -4.63
N VAL A 72 6.20 -3.72 -4.25
CA VAL A 72 5.55 -4.64 -3.32
C VAL A 72 5.67 -4.06 -1.91
N PRO A 73 4.54 -3.82 -1.22
CA PRO A 73 4.60 -3.24 0.12
C PRO A 73 5.32 -4.17 1.09
N ARG A 74 6.03 -3.57 2.03
CA ARG A 74 6.79 -4.34 3.02
C ARG A 74 5.89 -5.04 4.02
N ARG A 75 4.78 -4.39 4.38
CA ARG A 75 3.82 -4.94 5.33
C ARG A 75 2.41 -4.76 4.80
N ILE A 76 1.55 -5.71 5.13
CA ILE A 76 0.12 -5.63 4.89
C ILE A 76 -0.56 -5.53 6.25
N ILE A 77 -1.38 -4.49 6.41
CA ILE A 77 -2.16 -4.30 7.63
C ILE A 77 -3.62 -4.53 7.27
N GLN A 78 -4.19 -5.57 7.86
CA GLN A 78 -5.57 -5.94 7.60
C GLN A 78 -6.50 -5.11 8.47
N VAL A 79 -7.52 -4.54 7.85
CA VAL A 79 -8.49 -3.68 8.50
C VAL A 79 -9.90 -4.11 8.11
N ASP A 80 -10.88 -3.82 8.95
CA ASP A 80 -12.28 -4.10 8.62
C ASP A 80 -12.79 -3.12 7.56
N ALA A 81 -12.33 -1.88 7.63
CA ALA A 81 -12.70 -0.83 6.68
C ALA A 81 -11.59 0.20 6.61
N LEU A 82 -11.46 0.85 5.45
CA LEU A 82 -10.53 1.96 5.29
C LEU A 82 -11.16 3.25 5.79
N PRO A 83 -10.36 4.21 6.31
CA PRO A 83 -10.89 5.50 6.71
C PRO A 83 -11.37 6.27 5.47
N LEU A 84 -12.57 6.81 5.53
CA LEU A 84 -13.17 7.54 4.42
C LEU A 84 -13.51 8.97 4.80
N LEU A 85 -13.39 9.87 3.83
CA LEU A 85 -13.90 11.23 3.94
C LEU A 85 -15.43 11.20 3.81
N GLY A 86 -16.08 12.29 4.16
CA GLY A 86 -17.53 12.42 3.97
C GLY A 86 -17.97 12.27 2.52
N THR A 87 -17.06 12.50 1.56
CA THR A 87 -17.32 12.30 0.14
C THR A 87 -17.25 10.83 -0.31
N GLY A 88 -16.83 9.93 0.58
CA GLY A 88 -16.63 8.51 0.24
C GLY A 88 -15.24 8.18 -0.27
N LYS A 89 -14.40 9.18 -0.48
CA LYS A 89 -12.99 8.94 -0.89
C LYS A 89 -12.15 8.56 0.33
N ILE A 90 -11.04 7.87 0.06
CA ILE A 90 -10.13 7.45 1.13
C ILE A 90 -9.52 8.67 1.81
N ASP A 91 -9.55 8.68 3.14
CA ASP A 91 -8.93 9.70 3.97
C ASP A 91 -7.47 9.37 4.17
N TYR A 92 -6.62 9.85 3.26
CA TYR A 92 -5.20 9.56 3.29
C TYR A 92 -4.46 10.23 4.44
N VAL A 93 -4.99 11.31 5.00
CA VAL A 93 -4.41 11.94 6.17
C VAL A 93 -4.53 11.00 7.37
N THR A 94 -5.73 10.47 7.60
CA THR A 94 -5.94 9.50 8.66
C THR A 94 -5.14 8.22 8.41
N LEU A 95 -5.10 7.76 7.17
CA LEU A 95 -4.34 6.56 6.81
C LEU A 95 -2.86 6.74 7.14
N LYS A 96 -2.29 7.93 6.86
CA LYS A 96 -0.90 8.22 7.18
C LYS A 96 -0.64 8.15 8.67
N GLN A 97 -1.57 8.68 9.48
CA GLN A 97 -1.46 8.59 10.93
C GLN A 97 -1.48 7.14 11.41
N MET A 98 -2.34 6.31 10.82
CA MET A 98 -2.40 4.89 11.14
C MET A 98 -1.08 4.21 10.76
N ALA A 99 -0.52 4.55 9.62
CA ALA A 99 0.75 3.98 9.15
C ALA A 99 1.89 4.33 10.10
N GLU A 100 1.93 5.55 10.61
CA GLU A 100 2.99 5.99 11.51
C GLU A 100 2.94 5.29 12.86
N LYS A 101 1.78 4.80 13.26
CA LYS A 101 1.58 4.09 14.53
C LYS A 101 1.70 2.57 14.40
N ALA A 102 1.76 2.08 13.18
CA ALA A 102 1.77 0.64 12.94
C ALA A 102 3.09 -0.05 13.33
#